data_a591ecf0a97ac85abbb4e3d013720cfc
#
_entry.id   a591ecf0a97ac85abbb4e3d013720cfc
#
_cell.length_a   1.000
_cell.length_b   1.000
_cell.length_c   1.000
_cell.angle_alpha   90.00
_cell.angle_beta   90.00
_cell.angle_gamma   90.00
#
_symmetry.space_group_name_H-M   'P 1'
#
loop_
_entity.id
_entity.type
_entity.pdbx_description
1 polymer ?
#
loop_
_entity_poly.entity_id
_entity_poly.type
_entity_poly.pdbx_seq_one_letter_code
_entity_poly.pdbx_strand_id
1 'polypeptide(L)'
;MLIFNNFHKFFFGFKLWPPAGINPGSVPASMGNNPSYTWRSLMAAQNLVKEGLRWRMGNGASIHVWEDRWLPVPSTYKVTSPRMFLQADTLVQELINEDTTEWKSSVIDALFLPHEADIIKSIPISSRLPPDKLIWTETRNGLFTVRSAYHLARTRSASNSRGTSSDNSTLKRFWKMIWSIPVLHKI
;
A
#
# COMPACT_ATOMS: atom_id res chain seq x y z
N MET A 1 19.83 15.56 -5.63
CA MET A 1 18.64 15.51 -6.50
C MET A 1 18.61 14.28 -7.42
N LEU A 2 19.71 13.79 -7.95
CA LEU A 2 19.80 12.59 -8.83
C LEU A 2 19.55 11.23 -8.11
N ILE A 3 19.82 11.13 -6.82
CA ILE A 3 19.66 9.89 -6.04
C ILE A 3 18.19 9.54 -5.85
N PHE A 4 17.31 10.53 -5.75
CA PHE A 4 15.87 10.34 -5.53
C PHE A 4 15.12 9.84 -6.77
N ASN A 5 15.56 10.24 -7.97
CA ASN A 5 15.01 9.73 -9.23
C ASN A 5 15.35 8.24 -9.44
N ASN A 6 16.51 7.79 -8.93
CA ASN A 6 16.88 6.37 -8.97
C ASN A 6 16.11 5.53 -7.93
N PHE A 7 15.76 6.10 -6.78
CA PHE A 7 14.96 5.40 -5.76
C PHE A 7 13.52 5.14 -6.28
N HIS A 8 12.93 6.12 -6.95
CA HIS A 8 11.63 5.97 -7.61
C HIS A 8 11.69 4.95 -8.75
N LYS A 9 12.71 5.00 -9.61
CA LYS A 9 12.95 4.00 -10.67
C LYS A 9 13.32 2.62 -10.11
N PHE A 10 14.03 2.57 -8.99
CA PHE A 10 14.41 1.32 -8.33
C PHE A 10 13.23 0.63 -7.64
N PHE A 11 12.33 1.38 -7.03
CA PHE A 11 11.15 0.83 -6.38
C PHE A 11 10.01 0.50 -7.36
N PHE A 12 9.88 1.28 -8.44
CA PHE A 12 8.82 1.10 -9.44
C PHE A 12 9.31 0.55 -10.78
N GLY A 13 10.59 0.57 -11.06
CA GLY A 13 11.17 0.12 -12.33
C GLY A 13 11.96 -1.18 -12.26
N PHE A 14 12.37 -1.62 -11.09
CA PHE A 14 12.94 -2.95 -10.92
C PHE A 14 11.84 -3.91 -10.47
N LYS A 15 11.82 -5.11 -11.04
CA LYS A 15 11.00 -6.31 -10.75
C LYS A 15 10.84 -6.70 -9.25
N LEU A 16 11.09 -5.79 -8.31
CA LEU A 16 10.84 -5.94 -6.88
C LEU A 16 9.41 -5.56 -6.48
N TRP A 17 8.68 -4.96 -7.41
CA TRP A 17 7.23 -4.78 -7.30
C TRP A 17 6.57 -5.86 -8.17
N PRO A 18 5.64 -6.64 -7.66
CA PRO A 18 5.02 -7.70 -8.41
C PRO A 18 4.35 -7.14 -9.67
N PRO A 19 4.50 -7.79 -10.83
CA PRO A 19 3.67 -7.51 -11.98
C PRO A 19 2.20 -7.70 -11.60
N ALA A 20 1.30 -7.05 -12.32
CA ALA A 20 -0.14 -7.19 -12.12
C ALA A 20 -0.52 -8.67 -11.95
N GLY A 21 -1.14 -9.01 -10.81
CA GLY A 21 -1.52 -10.39 -10.47
C GLY A 21 -0.72 -11.04 -9.34
N ILE A 22 0.30 -10.38 -8.76
CA ILE A 22 0.99 -10.89 -7.57
C ILE A 22 0.57 -10.05 -6.35
N ASN A 23 -0.04 -10.72 -5.39
CA ASN A 23 -0.45 -10.13 -4.11
C ASN A 23 0.77 -9.54 -3.39
N PRO A 24 0.76 -8.26 -2.98
CA PRO A 24 1.86 -7.63 -2.23
C PRO A 24 2.21 -8.35 -0.92
N GLY A 25 1.32 -9.23 -0.43
CA GLY A 25 1.55 -10.09 0.74
C GLY A 25 2.38 -11.34 0.47
N SER A 26 2.58 -11.75 -0.79
CA SER A 26 3.10 -13.08 -1.13
C SER A 26 4.59 -13.14 -1.47
N VAL A 27 5.34 -12.03 -1.43
CA VAL A 27 6.79 -12.07 -1.61
C VAL A 27 7.50 -11.69 -0.31
N PRO A 28 7.77 -12.64 0.58
CA PRO A 28 8.82 -12.44 1.55
C PRO A 28 10.15 -12.50 0.77
N ALA A 29 10.68 -11.36 0.39
CA ALA A 29 12.08 -11.29 0.02
C ALA A 29 12.87 -11.65 1.28
N SER A 30 13.29 -12.91 1.38
CA SER A 30 14.08 -13.38 2.52
C SER A 30 15.43 -12.66 2.52
N MET A 31 15.86 -12.19 3.68
CA MET A 31 17.24 -11.78 3.86
C MET A 31 18.11 -13.02 3.72
N GLY A 32 18.91 -13.09 2.64
CA GLY A 32 19.96 -14.11 2.53
C GLY A 32 21.00 -13.96 3.65
N ASN A 33 21.88 -14.96 3.81
CA ASN A 33 22.82 -15.06 4.92
C ASN A 33 23.81 -13.89 5.06
N ASN A 34 23.97 -13.04 4.05
CA ASN A 34 24.82 -11.83 4.13
C ASN A 34 24.30 -10.69 3.23
N PRO A 35 23.16 -10.06 3.59
CA PRO A 35 22.58 -9.00 2.78
C PRO A 35 23.43 -7.73 2.84
N SER A 36 23.59 -7.07 1.68
CA SER A 36 24.26 -5.77 1.60
C SER A 36 23.54 -4.73 2.48
N TYR A 37 24.24 -3.70 2.89
CA TYR A 37 23.68 -2.58 3.67
C TYR A 37 22.48 -1.94 2.97
N THR A 38 22.56 -1.77 1.65
CA THR A 38 21.46 -1.25 0.83
C THR A 38 20.23 -2.14 0.91
N TRP A 39 20.43 -3.46 0.84
CA TRP A 39 19.34 -4.43 0.93
C TRP A 39 18.64 -4.43 2.29
N ARG A 40 19.43 -4.35 3.37
CA ARG A 40 18.87 -4.22 4.74
C ARG A 40 18.01 -2.96 4.90
N SER A 41 18.46 -1.84 4.34
CA SER A 41 17.75 -0.57 4.39
C SER A 41 16.44 -0.62 3.60
N LEU A 42 16.45 -1.27 2.44
CA LEU A 42 15.24 -1.50 1.63
C LEU A 42 14.23 -2.38 2.36
N MET A 43 14.69 -3.47 2.96
CA MET A 43 13.83 -4.37 3.74
C MET A 43 13.20 -3.65 4.94
N ALA A 44 13.98 -2.86 5.67
CA ALA A 44 13.47 -2.08 6.81
C ALA A 44 12.41 -1.05 6.39
N ALA A 45 12.52 -0.48 5.18
CA ALA A 45 11.55 0.46 4.65
C ALA A 45 10.29 -0.22 4.06
N GLN A 46 10.34 -1.51 3.78
CA GLN A 46 9.26 -2.24 3.09
C GLN A 46 7.93 -2.16 3.85
N ASN A 47 7.95 -2.34 5.16
CA ASN A 47 6.74 -2.29 5.98
C ASN A 47 6.11 -0.89 5.95
N LEU A 48 6.92 0.16 6.05
CA LEU A 48 6.46 1.54 5.97
C LEU A 48 5.80 1.83 4.61
N VAL A 49 6.41 1.35 3.53
CA VAL A 49 5.86 1.53 2.18
C VAL A 49 4.55 0.77 2.02
N LYS A 50 4.47 -0.49 2.46
CA LYS A 50 3.23 -1.28 2.42
C LYS A 50 2.08 -0.58 3.15
N GLU A 51 2.36 0.09 4.24
CA GLU A 51 1.36 0.81 5.02
C GLU A 51 0.90 2.12 4.39
N GLY A 52 1.78 2.80 3.69
CA GLY A 52 1.43 4.01 2.96
C GLY A 52 0.76 3.74 1.61
N LEU A 53 0.64 2.48 1.19
CA LEU A 53 0.01 2.11 -0.07
C LEU A 53 -1.43 1.66 0.12
N ARG A 54 -2.28 2.01 -0.83
CA ARG A 54 -3.60 1.43 -1.02
C ARG A 54 -3.93 1.26 -2.50
N TRP A 55 -4.85 0.39 -2.79
CA TRP A 55 -5.41 0.26 -4.13
C TRP A 55 -6.38 1.40 -4.42
N ARG A 56 -6.24 1.97 -5.60
CA ARG A 56 -7.29 2.74 -6.26
C ARG A 56 -7.95 1.80 -7.24
N MET A 57 -9.23 1.54 -7.00
CA MET A 57 -10.03 0.64 -7.80
C MET A 57 -10.17 1.17 -9.22
N GLY A 58 -10.00 0.28 -10.17
CA GLY A 58 -10.30 0.46 -11.58
C GLY A 58 -11.35 -0.55 -12.03
N ASN A 59 -10.93 -1.75 -12.45
CA ASN A 59 -11.80 -2.87 -12.81
C ASN A 59 -11.99 -3.89 -11.67
N GLY A 60 -11.27 -3.78 -10.57
CA GLY A 60 -11.34 -4.69 -9.43
C GLY A 60 -10.71 -6.07 -9.62
N ALA A 61 -10.02 -6.31 -10.74
CA ALA A 61 -9.47 -7.63 -11.08
C ALA A 61 -8.19 -8.00 -10.30
N SER A 62 -7.55 -7.02 -9.64
CA SER A 62 -6.30 -7.22 -8.88
C SER A 62 -6.47 -7.00 -7.39
N ILE A 63 -7.69 -6.76 -6.91
CA ILE A 63 -7.96 -6.35 -5.53
C ILE A 63 -8.77 -7.44 -4.83
N HIS A 64 -8.22 -8.00 -3.75
CA HIS A 64 -8.95 -8.91 -2.87
C HIS A 64 -9.81 -8.12 -1.89
N VAL A 65 -11.08 -8.48 -1.78
CA VAL A 65 -12.09 -7.73 -1.02
C VAL A 65 -11.66 -7.52 0.44
N TRP A 66 -11.20 -8.56 1.14
CA TRP A 66 -10.88 -8.50 2.58
C TRP A 66 -9.38 -8.30 2.88
N GLU A 67 -8.51 -8.70 1.98
CA GLU A 67 -7.07 -8.70 2.28
C GLU A 67 -6.41 -7.37 1.92
N ASP A 68 -6.88 -6.75 0.84
CA ASP A 68 -6.29 -5.55 0.31
C ASP A 68 -6.83 -4.26 0.95
N ARG A 69 -6.03 -3.21 0.83
CA ARG A 69 -6.38 -1.87 1.29
C ARG A 69 -6.91 -1.08 0.12
N TRP A 70 -8.22 -0.96 -0.01
CA TRP A 70 -8.86 -0.31 -1.15
C TRP A 70 -10.00 0.65 -0.80
N LEU A 71 -10.60 0.53 0.39
CA LEU A 71 -11.66 1.43 0.82
C LEU A 71 -11.12 2.86 1.05
N PRO A 72 -11.88 3.92 0.72
CA PRO A 72 -11.46 5.31 0.94
C PRO A 72 -11.61 5.77 2.41
N VAL A 73 -11.47 4.85 3.36
CA VAL A 73 -11.57 5.13 4.81
C VAL A 73 -10.16 5.23 5.40
N PRO A 74 -9.76 6.41 5.92
CA PRO A 74 -8.38 6.67 6.35
C PRO A 74 -7.88 5.81 7.51
N SER A 75 -8.75 5.13 8.26
CA SER A 75 -8.34 4.33 9.42
C SER A 75 -7.57 3.07 9.03
N THR A 76 -8.19 2.20 8.25
CA THR A 76 -7.60 0.90 7.87
C THR A 76 -7.45 0.73 6.36
N TYR A 77 -8.28 1.43 5.58
CA TYR A 77 -8.46 1.22 4.14
C TYR A 77 -8.92 -0.21 3.78
N LYS A 78 -9.29 -1.03 4.76
CA LYS A 78 -9.71 -2.42 4.61
C LYS A 78 -11.16 -2.60 4.99
N VAL A 79 -11.76 -3.65 4.45
CA VAL A 79 -13.06 -4.16 4.88
C VAL A 79 -12.93 -4.81 6.25
N THR A 80 -13.83 -4.51 7.15
CA THR A 80 -13.93 -5.08 8.51
C THR A 80 -15.12 -6.01 8.67
N SER A 81 -16.05 -6.00 7.71
CA SER A 81 -17.19 -6.91 7.68
C SER A 81 -16.74 -8.37 7.71
N PRO A 82 -17.42 -9.23 8.48
CA PRO A 82 -17.08 -10.65 8.57
C PRO A 82 -17.29 -11.34 7.22
N ARG A 83 -16.41 -12.29 6.91
CA ARG A 83 -16.53 -13.14 5.72
C ARG A 83 -17.61 -14.18 5.96
N MET A 84 -18.84 -13.94 5.50
CA MET A 84 -19.94 -14.86 5.78
C MET A 84 -20.09 -15.96 4.72
N PHE A 85 -20.02 -15.63 3.43
CA PHE A 85 -20.35 -16.58 2.35
C PHE A 85 -19.38 -16.58 1.18
N LEU A 86 -18.40 -15.67 1.13
CA LEU A 86 -17.44 -15.57 0.04
C LEU A 86 -16.07 -16.16 0.43
N GLN A 87 -15.36 -16.63 -0.58
CA GLN A 87 -14.00 -17.16 -0.40
C GLN A 87 -13.01 -16.06 -0.05
N ALA A 88 -11.89 -16.46 0.55
CA ALA A 88 -10.86 -15.50 0.99
C ALA A 88 -10.25 -14.73 -0.19
N ASP A 89 -10.20 -15.33 -1.34
CA ASP A 89 -9.61 -14.85 -2.59
C ASP A 89 -10.59 -14.11 -3.51
N THR A 90 -11.84 -13.87 -3.03
CA THR A 90 -12.85 -13.11 -3.80
C THR A 90 -12.31 -11.74 -4.21
N LEU A 91 -12.42 -11.42 -5.49
CA LEU A 91 -11.98 -10.16 -6.06
C LEU A 91 -13.09 -9.11 -6.06
N VAL A 92 -12.71 -7.84 -6.02
CA VAL A 92 -13.66 -6.72 -6.06
C VAL A 92 -14.45 -6.71 -7.39
N GLN A 93 -13.88 -7.22 -8.47
CA GLN A 93 -14.56 -7.39 -9.76
C GLN A 93 -15.87 -8.17 -9.63
N GLU A 94 -15.94 -9.15 -8.74
CA GLU A 94 -17.14 -9.97 -8.54
C GLU A 94 -18.32 -9.17 -7.97
N LEU A 95 -18.04 -8.04 -7.32
CA LEU A 95 -19.04 -7.10 -6.79
C LEU A 95 -19.54 -6.10 -7.84
N ILE A 96 -18.95 -6.08 -9.03
CA ILE A 96 -19.29 -5.16 -10.12
C ILE A 96 -20.14 -5.92 -11.15
N ASN A 97 -21.15 -5.28 -11.65
CA ASN A 97 -21.88 -5.76 -12.81
C ASN A 97 -21.14 -5.26 -14.07
N GLU A 98 -20.56 -6.17 -14.84
CA GLU A 98 -19.76 -5.84 -16.04
C GLU A 98 -20.61 -5.20 -17.16
N ASP A 99 -21.90 -5.59 -17.28
CA ASP A 99 -22.79 -5.08 -18.32
C ASP A 99 -23.20 -3.63 -18.08
N THR A 100 -23.52 -3.28 -16.83
CA THR A 100 -24.00 -1.95 -16.46
C THR A 100 -22.89 -1.04 -15.89
N THR A 101 -21.71 -1.60 -15.60
CA THR A 101 -20.61 -0.90 -14.89
C THR A 101 -21.06 -0.27 -13.57
N GLU A 102 -21.93 -0.97 -12.85
CA GLU A 102 -22.48 -0.55 -11.56
C GLU A 102 -22.20 -1.57 -10.47
N TRP A 103 -22.29 -1.13 -9.22
CA TRP A 103 -22.18 -2.03 -8.08
C TRP A 103 -23.40 -2.95 -8.00
N LYS A 104 -23.18 -4.24 -7.73
CA LYS A 104 -24.23 -5.20 -7.39
C LYS A 104 -24.80 -4.89 -5.99
N SER A 105 -25.62 -3.84 -5.87
CA SER A 105 -26.05 -3.28 -4.60
C SER A 105 -26.68 -4.31 -3.67
N SER A 106 -27.54 -5.21 -4.19
CA SER A 106 -28.16 -6.27 -3.38
C SER A 106 -27.15 -7.24 -2.77
N VAL A 107 -26.07 -7.56 -3.51
CA VAL A 107 -24.99 -8.43 -3.03
C VAL A 107 -24.18 -7.72 -1.95
N ILE A 108 -23.85 -6.44 -2.17
CA ILE A 108 -23.09 -5.61 -1.24
C ILE A 108 -23.86 -5.44 0.07
N ASP A 109 -25.15 -5.14 0.01
CA ASP A 109 -25.99 -4.95 1.20
C ASP A 109 -26.17 -6.26 2.01
N ALA A 110 -26.07 -7.42 1.35
CA ALA A 110 -26.15 -8.71 2.02
C ALA A 110 -24.81 -9.16 2.66
N LEU A 111 -23.68 -8.69 2.14
CA LEU A 111 -22.35 -9.17 2.53
C LEU A 111 -21.63 -8.26 3.51
N PHE A 112 -21.89 -6.96 3.46
CA PHE A 112 -21.14 -5.97 4.22
C PHE A 112 -22.00 -5.28 5.26
N LEU A 113 -21.35 -4.78 6.30
CA LEU A 113 -22.02 -3.92 7.28
C LEU A 113 -22.58 -2.66 6.60
N PRO A 114 -23.73 -2.12 7.03
CA PRO A 114 -24.40 -1.01 6.33
C PRO A 114 -23.48 0.17 6.03
N HIS A 115 -22.64 0.58 6.99
CA HIS A 115 -21.72 1.69 6.81
C HIS A 115 -20.62 1.41 5.77
N GLU A 116 -20.16 0.15 5.66
CA GLU A 116 -19.18 -0.25 4.65
C GLU A 116 -19.82 -0.41 3.28
N ALA A 117 -21.06 -0.96 3.24
CA ALA A 117 -21.84 -1.05 2.02
C ALA A 117 -22.05 0.33 1.38
N ASP A 118 -22.41 1.34 2.19
CA ASP A 118 -22.56 2.71 1.71
C ASP A 118 -21.25 3.31 1.18
N ILE A 119 -20.15 3.05 1.85
CA ILE A 119 -18.82 3.49 1.40
C ILE A 119 -18.47 2.81 0.08
N ILE A 120 -18.64 1.49 -0.05
CA ILE A 120 -18.37 0.73 -1.28
C ILE A 120 -19.20 1.30 -2.43
N LYS A 121 -20.51 1.45 -2.24
CA LYS A 121 -21.42 2.00 -3.26
C LYS A 121 -21.11 3.45 -3.64
N SER A 122 -20.46 4.20 -2.75
CA SER A 122 -20.03 5.58 -3.03
C SER A 122 -18.79 5.67 -3.93
N ILE A 123 -18.03 4.58 -4.10
CA ILE A 123 -16.85 4.57 -4.96
C ILE A 123 -17.29 4.61 -6.43
N PRO A 124 -16.92 5.63 -7.21
CA PRO A 124 -17.32 5.72 -8.59
C PRO A 124 -16.63 4.66 -9.45
N ILE A 125 -17.39 3.94 -10.25
CA ILE A 125 -16.86 3.00 -11.23
C ILE A 125 -16.71 3.75 -12.57
N SER A 126 -15.54 3.65 -13.19
CA SER A 126 -15.33 4.22 -14.52
C SER A 126 -15.91 3.29 -15.59
N SER A 127 -16.67 3.83 -16.53
CA SER A 127 -17.19 3.07 -17.68
C SER A 127 -16.12 2.42 -18.56
N ARG A 128 -14.87 2.91 -18.48
CA ARG A 128 -13.73 2.34 -19.22
C ARG A 128 -13.04 1.20 -18.47
N LEU A 129 -13.43 0.93 -17.22
CA LEU A 129 -12.84 -0.09 -16.35
C LEU A 129 -11.29 -0.16 -16.44
N PRO A 130 -10.58 0.94 -16.17
CA PRO A 130 -9.14 0.95 -16.24
C PRO A 130 -8.53 -0.06 -15.25
N PRO A 131 -7.30 -0.52 -15.45
CA PRO A 131 -6.67 -1.43 -14.50
C PRO A 131 -6.54 -0.78 -13.11
N ASP A 132 -6.60 -1.61 -12.08
CA ASP A 132 -6.38 -1.21 -10.69
C ASP A 132 -4.98 -0.64 -10.51
N LYS A 133 -4.84 0.34 -9.64
CA LYS A 133 -3.57 1.03 -9.42
C LYS A 133 -3.25 1.20 -7.95
N LEU A 134 -2.04 0.83 -7.56
CA LEU A 134 -1.50 1.19 -6.25
C LEU A 134 -1.15 2.67 -6.19
N ILE A 135 -1.64 3.33 -5.16
CA ILE A 135 -1.40 4.75 -4.91
C ILE A 135 -0.84 4.96 -3.50
N TRP A 136 -0.09 6.04 -3.34
CA TRP A 136 0.45 6.46 -2.07
C TRP A 136 -0.56 7.34 -1.31
N THR A 137 -0.92 6.97 -0.08
CA THR A 137 -1.99 7.64 0.68
C THR A 137 -1.58 9.00 1.24
N GLU A 138 -0.28 9.20 1.48
CA GLU A 138 0.26 10.39 2.15
C GLU A 138 0.43 11.60 1.23
N THR A 139 -0.01 11.49 -0.03
CA THR A 139 0.02 12.60 -0.99
C THR A 139 -1.30 12.69 -1.76
N ARG A 140 -1.75 13.90 -2.05
CA ARG A 140 -3.01 14.12 -2.79
C ARG A 140 -3.01 13.55 -4.20
N ASN A 141 -1.84 13.54 -4.86
CA ASN A 141 -1.68 13.02 -6.21
C ASN A 141 -1.44 11.50 -6.26
N GLY A 142 -1.39 10.84 -5.11
CA GLY A 142 -1.14 9.40 -5.01
C GLY A 142 0.29 8.98 -5.37
N LEU A 143 1.23 9.90 -5.50
CA LEU A 143 2.62 9.63 -5.85
C LEU A 143 3.50 9.55 -4.60
N PHE A 144 4.34 8.52 -4.55
CA PHE A 144 5.32 8.37 -3.47
C PHE A 144 6.36 9.48 -3.51
N THR A 145 6.65 10.07 -2.35
CA THR A 145 7.79 10.94 -2.13
C THR A 145 8.51 10.54 -0.85
N VAL A 146 9.82 10.67 -0.81
CA VAL A 146 10.61 10.36 0.39
C VAL A 146 10.20 11.25 1.57
N ARG A 147 9.86 12.52 1.28
CA ARG A 147 9.37 13.45 2.29
C ARG A 147 8.09 12.94 2.95
N SER A 148 7.11 12.48 2.18
CA SER A 148 5.86 11.95 2.71
C SER A 148 6.06 10.65 3.48
N ALA A 149 6.95 9.77 3.00
CA ALA A 149 7.32 8.55 3.72
C ALA A 149 8.00 8.85 5.06
N TYR A 150 8.86 9.89 5.10
CA TYR A 150 9.46 10.35 6.37
C TYR A 150 8.41 10.86 7.35
N HIS A 151 7.42 11.63 6.87
CA HIS A 151 6.34 12.11 7.71
C HIS A 151 5.51 10.95 8.28
N LEU A 152 5.16 9.96 7.46
CA LEU A 152 4.46 8.75 7.90
C LEU A 152 5.26 8.01 8.99
N ALA A 153 6.56 7.78 8.77
CA ALA A 153 7.45 7.14 9.75
C ALA A 153 7.50 7.89 11.08
N ARG A 154 7.58 9.22 11.04
CA ARG A 154 7.61 10.08 12.22
C ARG A 154 6.30 10.04 13.01
N THR A 155 5.17 10.11 12.32
CA THR A 155 3.84 10.06 12.95
C THR A 155 3.63 8.73 13.68
N ARG A 156 4.07 7.62 13.08
CA ARG A 156 4.00 6.30 13.72
C ARG A 156 4.87 6.18 14.95
N SER A 157 6.09 6.66 14.87
CA SER A 157 6.97 6.65 16.05
C SER A 157 6.39 7.47 17.18
N ALA A 158 5.72 8.58 16.90
CA ALA A 158 5.05 9.41 17.89
C ALA A 158 3.81 8.72 18.48
N SER A 159 3.06 7.93 17.70
CA SER A 159 1.91 7.18 18.20
C SER A 159 2.31 5.99 19.07
N ASN A 160 3.40 5.31 18.73
CA ASN A 160 3.94 4.20 19.53
C ASN A 160 4.62 4.68 20.82
N SER A 161 5.09 5.91 20.88
CA SER A 161 5.79 6.47 22.05
C SER A 161 4.86 7.08 23.11
N ARG A 162 3.56 7.00 22.98
CA ARG A 162 2.62 7.35 24.06
C ARG A 162 2.71 6.43 25.28
N GLY A 163 3.50 5.34 25.21
CA GLY A 163 3.75 4.42 26.31
C GLY A 163 5.19 4.38 26.84
N THR A 164 6.17 4.97 26.14
CA THR A 164 7.58 5.01 26.60
C THR A 164 8.25 6.29 26.13
N SER A 165 8.68 7.07 27.09
CA SER A 165 9.59 8.21 26.91
C SER A 165 10.80 7.81 26.07
N SER A 166 11.07 8.62 25.03
CA SER A 166 12.32 8.68 24.27
C SER A 166 12.78 7.42 23.56
N ASP A 167 12.51 7.30 22.24
CA ASP A 167 13.60 6.97 21.34
C ASP A 167 13.41 7.51 19.92
N ASN A 168 13.55 8.81 19.77
CA ASN A 168 13.87 9.47 18.50
C ASN A 168 15.26 9.02 17.98
N SER A 169 16.00 8.23 18.77
CA SER A 169 17.36 7.74 18.46
C SER A 169 17.34 6.71 17.36
N THR A 170 16.36 5.82 17.32
CA THR A 170 16.28 4.74 16.32
C THR A 170 15.97 5.29 14.95
N LEU A 171 15.04 6.25 14.86
CA LEU A 171 14.74 6.93 13.58
C LEU A 171 15.88 7.84 13.14
N LYS A 172 16.52 8.56 14.06
CA LYS A 172 17.73 9.34 13.76
C LYS A 172 18.87 8.44 13.29
N ARG A 173 19.08 7.27 13.92
CA ARG A 173 20.08 6.28 13.46
C ARG A 173 19.72 5.73 12.09
N PHE A 174 18.46 5.38 11.84
CA PHE A 174 17.97 4.90 10.56
C PHE A 174 18.23 5.91 9.44
N TRP A 175 17.85 7.16 9.62
CA TRP A 175 18.08 8.20 8.63
C TRP A 175 19.55 8.58 8.50
N LYS A 176 20.30 8.64 9.61
CA LYS A 176 21.74 8.84 9.56
C LYS A 176 22.45 7.74 8.78
N MET A 177 21.99 6.49 8.93
CA MET A 177 22.53 5.34 8.18
C MET A 177 22.20 5.45 6.68
N ILE A 178 20.98 5.84 6.31
CA ILE A 178 20.59 6.06 4.91
C ILE A 178 21.42 7.18 4.28
N TRP A 179 21.62 8.28 5.00
CA TRP A 179 22.36 9.43 4.48
C TRP A 179 23.89 9.27 4.54
N SER A 180 24.41 8.31 5.29
CA SER A 180 25.84 8.03 5.37
C SER A 180 26.33 6.99 4.36
N ILE A 181 25.45 6.48 3.50
CA ILE A 181 25.85 5.55 2.44
C ILE A 181 26.73 6.31 1.44
N PRO A 182 28.04 5.96 1.31
CA PRO A 182 28.89 6.59 0.32
C PRO A 182 28.39 6.25 -1.07
N VAL A 183 27.85 7.24 -1.76
CA VAL A 183 27.48 7.10 -3.17
C VAL A 183 28.76 7.14 -3.96
N LEU A 184 29.13 6.03 -4.57
CA LEU A 184 30.21 5.99 -5.56
C LEU A 184 29.91 7.01 -6.66
N HIS A 185 30.64 8.10 -6.67
CA HIS A 185 30.63 9.01 -7.81
C HIS A 185 31.05 8.21 -9.03
N LYS A 186 30.19 8.14 -10.00
CA LYS A 186 30.56 7.68 -11.34
C LYS A 186 31.54 8.70 -11.90
N ILE A 187 32.78 8.26 -12.09
CA ILE A 187 33.79 8.95 -12.90
C ILE A 187 33.28 8.95 -14.34
#